data_26b1332123598abdef1bb559131ab587
#
_entry.id   26b1332123598abdef1bb559131ab587
#
_cell.length_a   1.000
_cell.length_b   1.000
_cell.length_c   1.000
_cell.angle_alpha   90.00
_cell.angle_beta   90.00
_cell.angle_gamma   90.00
#
_symmetry.space_group_name_H-M   'P 1'
#
loop_
_entity.id
_entity.type
_entity.pdbx_description
1 polymer ?
#
loop_
_entity_poly.entity_id
_entity_poly.type
_entity_poly.pdbx_seq_one_letter_code
_entity_poly.pdbx_strand_id
1 'polypeptide(L)'
;MMVELGDADAMISGITRNYRDVVRPAIQTVGLQKDMNRVAGMYILNTKRGPLFLADTTINLNPSAEDIAEITSNVAKTIRKFKVNPRIALLSYSNFGSSPGEDASKMSKAVELIHENDPNLIVDGEVQANFALNSQLMNEKFDFSVLANKKVNTLIFPNLSSGNIAYKLLQEMTEGDAIGPVLVGLRKSIHVLQMGSSVREIINMVKVAVVDAQNK
;
A
#
# COMPACT_ATOMS: atom_id res chain seq x y z
N MET A 1 24.64 -1.83 -2.69
CA MET A 1 25.71 -1.77 -3.71
C MET A 1 25.53 -2.88 -4.76
N MET A 2 25.58 -4.18 -4.42
CA MET A 2 25.48 -5.27 -5.43
C MET A 2 24.23 -5.14 -6.33
N VAL A 3 23.06 -4.89 -5.75
CA VAL A 3 21.81 -4.68 -6.53
C VAL A 3 21.89 -3.42 -7.41
N GLU A 4 22.57 -2.38 -6.95
CA GLU A 4 22.76 -1.15 -7.73
C GLU A 4 23.70 -1.37 -8.91
N LEU A 5 24.76 -2.15 -8.71
CA LEU A 5 25.77 -2.48 -9.73
C LEU A 5 25.29 -3.58 -10.71
N GLY A 6 24.20 -4.27 -10.38
CA GLY A 6 23.68 -5.37 -11.21
C GLY A 6 24.27 -6.75 -10.89
N ASP A 7 25.07 -6.85 -9.83
CA ASP A 7 25.62 -8.14 -9.35
C ASP A 7 24.57 -9.02 -8.66
N ALA A 8 23.42 -8.42 -8.30
CA ALA A 8 22.27 -9.10 -7.74
C ALA A 8 20.97 -8.40 -8.21
N ASP A 9 19.89 -9.16 -8.39
CA ASP A 9 18.60 -8.66 -8.88
C ASP A 9 17.75 -8.04 -7.78
N ALA A 10 17.85 -8.56 -6.55
CA ALA A 10 17.09 -8.11 -5.40
C ALA A 10 17.90 -8.21 -4.09
N MET A 11 17.45 -7.48 -3.07
CA MET A 11 17.97 -7.59 -1.70
C MET A 11 16.81 -7.78 -0.71
N ILE A 12 16.97 -8.77 0.17
CA ILE A 12 16.14 -8.93 1.36
C ILE A 12 17.05 -8.82 2.58
N SER A 13 16.69 -7.97 3.53
CA SER A 13 17.44 -7.74 4.75
C SER A 13 16.50 -7.55 5.94
N GLY A 14 17.03 -7.40 7.17
CA GLY A 14 16.25 -7.18 8.39
C GLY A 14 16.43 -8.32 9.40
N ILE A 15 15.35 -8.72 10.09
CA ILE A 15 15.25 -9.75 11.13
C ILE A 15 15.97 -9.36 12.43
N THR A 16 17.24 -8.93 12.36
CA THR A 16 18.10 -8.63 13.51
C THR A 16 18.36 -7.13 13.72
N ARG A 17 17.79 -6.27 12.87
CA ARG A 17 17.98 -4.81 12.93
C ARG A 17 16.65 -4.09 12.90
N ASN A 18 16.61 -2.88 13.45
CA ASN A 18 15.44 -2.01 13.32
C ASN A 18 15.16 -1.72 11.84
N TYR A 19 13.89 -1.69 11.50
CA TYR A 19 13.42 -1.45 10.13
C TYR A 19 14.02 -0.18 9.49
N ARG A 20 14.05 0.93 10.23
CA ARG A 20 14.61 2.20 9.77
C ARG A 20 16.11 2.13 9.43
N ASP A 21 16.87 1.34 10.19
CA ASP A 21 18.32 1.19 10.02
C ASP A 21 18.68 0.43 8.73
N VAL A 22 17.73 -0.31 8.17
CA VAL A 22 17.89 -1.03 6.89
C VAL A 22 17.31 -0.23 5.71
N VAL A 23 16.14 0.38 5.90
CA VAL A 23 15.45 1.14 4.83
C VAL A 23 16.24 2.40 4.44
N ARG A 24 16.77 3.14 5.40
CA ARG A 24 17.49 4.40 5.13
C ARG A 24 18.72 4.21 4.23
N PRO A 25 19.66 3.30 4.51
CA PRO A 25 20.77 3.01 3.61
C PRO A 25 20.34 2.48 2.24
N ALA A 26 19.25 1.69 2.20
CA ALA A 26 18.70 1.20 0.94
C ALA A 26 18.25 2.35 0.03
N ILE A 27 17.47 3.30 0.56
CA ILE A 27 17.04 4.49 -0.17
C ILE A 27 18.25 5.30 -0.65
N GLN A 28 19.24 5.51 0.22
CA GLN A 28 20.45 6.27 -0.10
C GLN A 28 21.31 5.63 -1.19
N THR A 29 21.29 4.30 -1.29
CA THR A 29 22.11 3.55 -2.25
C THR A 29 21.44 3.40 -3.62
N VAL A 30 20.16 2.98 -3.65
CA VAL A 30 19.49 2.68 -4.93
C VAL A 30 18.59 3.83 -5.41
N GLY A 31 18.23 4.73 -4.52
CA GLY A 31 17.36 5.85 -4.84
C GLY A 31 15.90 5.45 -5.10
N LEU A 32 15.10 6.47 -5.40
CA LEU A 32 13.69 6.32 -5.74
C LEU A 32 13.51 6.06 -7.23
N GLN A 33 12.37 5.54 -7.62
CA GLN A 33 11.97 5.47 -9.02
C GLN A 33 11.86 6.90 -9.60
N LYS A 34 11.97 6.99 -10.93
CA LYS A 34 11.83 8.27 -11.61
C LYS A 34 10.45 8.88 -11.30
N ASP A 35 10.43 10.18 -11.09
CA ASP A 35 9.23 10.96 -10.77
C ASP A 35 8.56 10.57 -9.44
N MET A 36 9.36 10.03 -8.49
CA MET A 36 8.91 9.67 -7.15
C MET A 36 9.72 10.37 -6.07
N ASN A 37 9.00 10.88 -5.06
CA ASN A 37 9.60 11.59 -3.93
C ASN A 37 9.55 10.76 -2.65
N ARG A 38 8.74 9.67 -2.63
CA ARG A 38 8.48 8.91 -1.41
C ARG A 38 8.52 7.40 -1.63
N VAL A 39 8.89 6.72 -0.56
CA VAL A 39 8.74 5.27 -0.39
C VAL A 39 7.55 5.04 0.53
N ALA A 40 6.80 3.98 0.30
CA ALA A 40 5.74 3.52 1.18
C ALA A 40 5.90 2.03 1.52
N GLY A 41 5.27 1.60 2.59
CA GLY A 41 5.21 0.20 2.97
C GLY A 41 3.82 -0.37 2.76
N MET A 42 3.73 -1.43 1.99
CA MET A 42 2.48 -2.12 1.67
C MET A 42 2.46 -3.52 2.28
N TYR A 43 1.38 -3.88 2.95
CA TYR A 43 1.09 -5.25 3.35
C TYR A 43 0.09 -5.91 2.40
N ILE A 44 0.28 -7.21 2.18
CA ILE A 44 -0.64 -8.05 1.42
C ILE A 44 -1.21 -9.06 2.40
N LEU A 45 -2.50 -8.97 2.69
CA LEU A 45 -3.22 -9.96 3.49
C LEU A 45 -3.91 -10.95 2.56
N ASN A 46 -3.63 -12.23 2.76
CA ASN A 46 -4.33 -13.29 2.02
C ASN A 46 -5.64 -13.62 2.75
N THR A 47 -6.75 -13.12 2.26
CA THR A 47 -8.07 -13.32 2.86
C THR A 47 -8.89 -14.36 2.10
N LYS A 48 -9.95 -14.90 2.72
CA LYS A 48 -10.94 -15.78 2.06
C LYS A 48 -11.58 -15.13 0.82
N ARG A 49 -11.51 -13.79 0.70
CA ARG A 49 -12.04 -13.02 -0.43
C ARG A 49 -10.99 -12.71 -1.50
N GLY A 50 -9.76 -13.20 -1.35
CA GLY A 50 -8.60 -12.90 -2.18
C GLY A 50 -7.63 -11.93 -1.50
N PRO A 51 -6.57 -11.50 -2.21
CA PRO A 51 -5.57 -10.60 -1.65
C PRO A 51 -6.18 -9.23 -1.34
N LEU A 52 -5.84 -8.69 -0.16
CA LEU A 52 -6.15 -7.34 0.27
C LEU A 52 -4.83 -6.59 0.51
N PHE A 53 -4.64 -5.48 -0.17
CA PHE A 53 -3.45 -4.64 -0.09
C PHE A 53 -3.72 -3.45 0.83
N LEU A 54 -2.82 -3.19 1.75
CA LEU A 54 -2.92 -2.13 2.78
C LEU A 54 -1.70 -1.21 2.72
N ALA A 55 -1.86 0.10 2.54
CA ALA A 55 -0.78 1.09 2.51
C ALA A 55 -1.25 2.50 2.96
N ASP A 56 -0.38 3.41 3.44
CA ASP A 56 0.92 3.13 3.98
C ASP A 56 0.79 2.64 5.43
N THR A 57 1.53 1.61 5.77
CA THR A 57 1.41 0.98 7.09
C THR A 57 2.70 1.06 7.90
N THR A 58 3.80 1.65 7.34
CA THR A 58 5.12 1.52 7.97
C THR A 58 6.06 2.72 7.86
N ILE A 59 5.85 3.68 6.97
CA ILE A 59 6.86 4.70 6.65
C ILE A 59 6.39 6.13 6.91
N ASN A 60 5.31 6.57 6.27
CA ASN A 60 4.92 7.97 6.25
C ASN A 60 3.99 8.30 7.43
N LEU A 61 4.50 9.09 8.39
CA LEU A 61 3.80 9.37 9.65
C LEU A 61 2.49 10.12 9.43
N ASN A 62 2.55 11.25 8.76
CA ASN A 62 1.38 12.07 8.40
C ASN A 62 1.58 12.66 6.99
N PRO A 63 1.28 11.88 5.94
CA PRO A 63 1.46 12.32 4.55
C PRO A 63 0.45 13.41 4.18
N SER A 64 0.84 14.32 3.27
CA SER A 64 -0.07 15.30 2.66
C SER A 64 -1.00 14.64 1.65
N ALA A 65 -1.94 15.38 1.08
CA ALA A 65 -2.81 14.88 -0.01
C ALA A 65 -1.99 14.47 -1.24
N GLU A 66 -0.98 15.26 -1.60
CA GLU A 66 -0.05 14.98 -2.70
C GLU A 66 0.77 13.72 -2.43
N ASP A 67 1.26 13.56 -1.20
CA ASP A 67 1.97 12.36 -0.76
C ASP A 67 1.09 11.11 -0.87
N ILE A 68 -0.18 11.20 -0.43
CA ILE A 68 -1.15 10.09 -0.51
C ILE A 68 -1.45 9.74 -1.96
N ALA A 69 -1.60 10.74 -2.83
CA ALA A 69 -1.81 10.52 -4.26
C ALA A 69 -0.62 9.80 -4.90
N GLU A 70 0.61 10.22 -4.60
CA GLU A 70 1.83 9.57 -5.06
C GLU A 70 1.94 8.13 -4.53
N ILE A 71 1.73 7.92 -3.22
CA ILE A 71 1.74 6.59 -2.59
C ILE A 71 0.71 5.68 -3.26
N THR A 72 -0.50 6.17 -3.48
CA THR A 72 -1.59 5.40 -4.11
C THR A 72 -1.22 4.96 -5.53
N SER A 73 -0.66 5.86 -6.33
CA SER A 73 -0.20 5.57 -7.69
C SER A 73 0.91 4.51 -7.70
N ASN A 74 1.86 4.59 -6.76
CA ASN A 74 2.95 3.65 -6.63
C ASN A 74 2.49 2.27 -6.18
N VAL A 75 1.56 2.22 -5.24
CA VAL A 75 0.89 1.00 -4.79
C VAL A 75 0.15 0.35 -5.96
N ALA A 76 -0.61 1.12 -6.74
CA ALA A 76 -1.32 0.62 -7.91
C ALA A 76 -0.38 0.02 -8.96
N LYS A 77 0.74 0.69 -9.27
CA LYS A 77 1.78 0.17 -10.18
C LYS A 77 2.36 -1.14 -9.65
N THR A 78 2.63 -1.23 -8.35
CA THR A 78 3.18 -2.43 -7.72
C THR A 78 2.19 -3.59 -7.74
N ILE A 79 0.91 -3.34 -7.45
CA ILE A 79 -0.15 -4.36 -7.52
C ILE A 79 -0.30 -4.94 -8.93
N ARG A 80 -0.19 -4.10 -9.97
CA ARG A 80 -0.24 -4.56 -11.37
C ARG A 80 0.90 -5.53 -11.72
N LYS A 81 2.08 -5.45 -11.08
CA LYS A 81 3.16 -6.43 -11.25
C LYS A 81 2.77 -7.83 -10.79
N PHE A 82 1.88 -7.94 -9.81
CA PHE A 82 1.29 -9.21 -9.36
C PHE A 82 0.14 -9.72 -10.25
N LYS A 83 -0.11 -9.09 -11.42
CA LYS A 83 -1.22 -9.40 -12.33
C LYS A 83 -2.60 -9.22 -11.68
N VAL A 84 -2.69 -8.30 -10.72
CA VAL A 84 -3.95 -7.91 -10.05
C VAL A 84 -4.37 -6.52 -10.50
N ASN A 85 -5.66 -6.35 -10.77
CA ASN A 85 -6.23 -5.03 -11.07
C ASN A 85 -6.54 -4.29 -9.76
N PRO A 86 -5.89 -3.16 -9.45
CA PRO A 86 -6.16 -2.42 -8.23
C PRO A 86 -7.54 -1.77 -8.26
N ARG A 87 -8.30 -1.90 -7.17
CA ARG A 87 -9.55 -1.21 -6.89
C ARG A 87 -9.43 -0.62 -5.50
N ILE A 88 -9.21 0.69 -5.45
CA ILE A 88 -8.59 1.37 -4.31
C ILE A 88 -9.61 2.22 -3.59
N ALA A 89 -9.71 2.07 -2.29
CA ALA A 89 -10.47 2.96 -1.42
C ALA A 89 -9.51 3.80 -0.56
N LEU A 90 -9.65 5.10 -0.60
CA LEU A 90 -8.99 6.02 0.32
C LEU A 90 -9.85 6.14 1.58
N LEU A 91 -9.30 5.64 2.70
CA LEU A 91 -10.07 5.45 3.93
C LEU A 91 -10.11 6.71 4.81
N SER A 92 -11.26 6.91 5.43
CA SER A 92 -11.49 7.92 6.46
C SER A 92 -12.57 7.45 7.44
N TYR A 93 -12.84 8.26 8.47
CA TYR A 93 -14.04 8.17 9.30
C TYR A 93 -15.27 8.81 8.62
N SER A 94 -15.08 9.55 7.53
CA SER A 94 -16.11 10.21 6.72
C SER A 94 -16.42 9.37 5.46
N ASN A 95 -17.56 9.65 4.84
CA ASN A 95 -17.95 9.12 3.54
C ASN A 95 -18.32 10.27 2.63
N PHE A 96 -17.53 10.57 1.61
CA PHE A 96 -17.83 11.53 0.54
C PHE A 96 -18.35 12.88 1.10
N GLY A 97 -17.63 13.46 2.08
CA GLY A 97 -17.97 14.74 2.68
C GLY A 97 -19.00 14.67 3.84
N SER A 98 -19.39 13.47 4.31
CA SER A 98 -20.41 13.33 5.36
C SER A 98 -20.00 13.90 6.73
N SER A 99 -18.70 14.01 6.99
CA SER A 99 -18.13 14.52 8.24
C SER A 99 -16.88 15.34 7.97
N PRO A 100 -16.93 16.68 8.10
CA PRO A 100 -15.78 17.53 7.80
C PRO A 100 -14.64 17.30 8.80
N GLY A 101 -13.41 17.45 8.32
CA GLY A 101 -12.20 17.36 9.14
C GLY A 101 -10.95 17.25 8.28
N GLU A 102 -9.80 17.50 8.88
CA GLU A 102 -8.51 17.59 8.18
C GLU A 102 -8.17 16.29 7.43
N ASP A 103 -8.24 15.13 8.11
CA ASP A 103 -7.96 13.85 7.48
C ASP A 103 -8.97 13.50 6.36
N ALA A 104 -10.27 13.81 6.54
CA ALA A 104 -11.28 13.58 5.51
C ALA A 104 -11.01 14.43 4.27
N SER A 105 -10.81 15.73 4.45
CA SER A 105 -10.51 16.67 3.36
C SER A 105 -9.20 16.32 2.63
N LYS A 106 -8.19 15.87 3.36
CA LYS A 106 -6.92 15.40 2.80
C LYS A 106 -7.11 14.19 1.88
N MET A 107 -7.91 13.21 2.32
CA MET A 107 -8.18 12.00 1.52
C MET A 107 -9.02 12.31 0.28
N SER A 108 -10.05 13.16 0.40
CA SER A 108 -10.84 13.65 -0.74
C SER A 108 -9.96 14.37 -1.76
N LYS A 109 -9.10 15.30 -1.29
CA LYS A 109 -8.16 16.00 -2.17
C LYS A 109 -7.18 15.06 -2.87
N ALA A 110 -6.72 14.02 -2.18
CA ALA A 110 -5.86 13.00 -2.80
C ALA A 110 -6.56 12.25 -3.93
N VAL A 111 -7.85 11.94 -3.81
CA VAL A 111 -8.65 11.34 -4.90
C VAL A 111 -8.71 12.25 -6.12
N GLU A 112 -8.98 13.56 -5.92
CA GLU A 112 -8.99 14.55 -7.01
C GLU A 112 -7.65 14.55 -7.76
N LEU A 113 -6.53 14.66 -7.02
CA LEU A 113 -5.17 14.65 -7.59
C LEU A 113 -4.86 13.37 -8.38
N ILE A 114 -5.34 12.23 -7.89
CA ILE A 114 -5.15 10.95 -8.59
C ILE A 114 -5.93 10.94 -9.90
N HIS A 115 -7.19 11.38 -9.90
CA HIS A 115 -8.02 11.42 -11.10
C HIS A 115 -7.48 12.41 -12.15
N GLU A 116 -6.88 13.53 -11.73
CA GLU A 116 -6.19 14.45 -12.62
C GLU A 116 -4.99 13.81 -13.34
N ASN A 117 -4.21 12.95 -12.62
CA ASN A 117 -2.99 12.34 -13.13
C ASN A 117 -3.20 10.97 -13.80
N ASP A 118 -4.14 10.16 -13.33
CA ASP A 118 -4.51 8.83 -13.88
C ASP A 118 -6.04 8.63 -13.82
N PRO A 119 -6.80 9.22 -14.76
CA PRO A 119 -8.26 9.15 -14.78
C PRO A 119 -8.80 7.71 -14.99
N ASN A 120 -7.96 6.76 -15.38
CA ASN A 120 -8.34 5.36 -15.57
C ASN A 120 -8.12 4.50 -14.33
N LEU A 121 -7.48 5.04 -13.28
CA LEU A 121 -7.30 4.30 -12.04
C LEU A 121 -8.62 4.19 -11.29
N ILE A 122 -9.01 2.96 -10.95
CA ILE A 122 -10.22 2.72 -10.15
C ILE A 122 -9.90 3.05 -8.69
N VAL A 123 -10.17 4.28 -8.32
CA VAL A 123 -9.94 4.83 -6.97
C VAL A 123 -11.07 5.77 -6.58
N ASP A 124 -11.48 5.74 -5.32
CA ASP A 124 -12.47 6.67 -4.78
C ASP A 124 -12.35 6.80 -3.25
N GLY A 125 -13.01 7.79 -2.69
CA GLY A 125 -13.04 8.16 -1.27
C GLY A 125 -13.19 9.68 -1.12
N GLU A 126 -13.17 10.20 0.10
CA GLU A 126 -12.90 9.41 1.32
C GLU A 126 -14.11 8.53 1.66
N VAL A 127 -13.84 7.34 2.18
CA VAL A 127 -14.88 6.38 2.54
C VAL A 127 -14.50 5.56 3.78
N GLN A 128 -15.49 5.18 4.58
CA GLN A 128 -15.28 4.31 5.73
C GLN A 128 -14.99 2.85 5.29
N ALA A 129 -14.18 2.15 6.07
CA ALA A 129 -13.73 0.80 5.76
C ALA A 129 -14.88 -0.24 5.59
N ASN A 130 -15.96 -0.09 6.36
CA ASN A 130 -17.14 -0.99 6.24
C ASN A 130 -17.84 -0.84 4.89
N PHE A 131 -17.96 0.38 4.35
CA PHE A 131 -18.50 0.62 3.01
C PHE A 131 -17.53 0.13 1.92
N ALA A 132 -16.24 0.46 2.07
CA ALA A 132 -15.20 0.03 1.12
C ALA A 132 -15.15 -1.50 0.96
N LEU A 133 -15.32 -2.25 2.05
CA LEU A 133 -15.22 -3.72 2.06
C LEU A 133 -16.55 -4.44 1.84
N ASN A 134 -17.67 -3.73 1.80
CA ASN A 134 -18.99 -4.29 1.57
C ASN A 134 -19.61 -3.68 0.30
N SER A 135 -19.47 -4.40 -0.83
CA SER A 135 -19.96 -3.93 -2.13
C SER A 135 -21.47 -3.72 -2.19
N GLN A 136 -22.25 -4.50 -1.45
CA GLN A 136 -23.70 -4.31 -1.38
C GLN A 136 -24.02 -2.97 -0.68
N LEU A 137 -23.42 -2.73 0.47
CA LEU A 137 -23.62 -1.50 1.23
C LEU A 137 -23.13 -0.27 0.45
N MET A 138 -22.02 -0.40 -0.28
CA MET A 138 -21.50 0.63 -1.18
C MET A 138 -22.54 0.96 -2.27
N ASN A 139 -23.09 -0.04 -2.93
CA ASN A 139 -24.07 0.15 -4.00
C ASN A 139 -25.38 0.76 -3.51
N GLU A 140 -25.83 0.39 -2.31
CA GLU A 140 -27.09 0.90 -1.74
C GLU A 140 -27.00 2.36 -1.30
N LYS A 141 -25.82 2.82 -0.90
CA LYS A 141 -25.63 4.14 -0.30
C LYS A 141 -24.86 5.12 -1.17
N PHE A 142 -23.97 4.63 -2.04
CA PHE A 142 -23.03 5.41 -2.83
C PHE A 142 -22.89 4.84 -4.24
N ASP A 143 -24.01 4.65 -4.93
CA ASP A 143 -24.10 4.10 -6.29
C ASP A 143 -23.37 4.97 -7.35
N PHE A 144 -23.16 6.26 -7.05
CA PHE A 144 -22.37 7.19 -7.86
C PHE A 144 -20.86 6.92 -7.82
N SER A 145 -20.36 6.19 -6.79
CA SER A 145 -18.93 5.92 -6.63
C SER A 145 -18.41 5.01 -7.76
N VAL A 146 -17.21 5.27 -8.24
CA VAL A 146 -16.53 4.36 -9.18
C VAL A 146 -16.23 2.99 -8.57
N LEU A 147 -16.33 2.84 -7.24
CA LEU A 147 -16.21 1.58 -6.50
C LEU A 147 -17.53 0.80 -6.42
N ALA A 148 -18.66 1.41 -6.75
CA ALA A 148 -19.95 0.72 -6.82
C ALA A 148 -19.87 -0.49 -7.76
N ASN A 149 -20.49 -1.60 -7.39
CA ASN A 149 -20.44 -2.88 -8.11
C ASN A 149 -19.03 -3.47 -8.29
N LYS A 150 -18.04 -2.97 -7.56
CA LYS A 150 -16.67 -3.49 -7.59
C LYS A 150 -16.25 -4.00 -6.22
N LYS A 151 -15.46 -5.07 -6.23
CA LYS A 151 -14.85 -5.61 -5.02
C LYS A 151 -13.53 -4.87 -4.76
N VAL A 152 -13.52 -3.95 -3.81
CA VAL A 152 -12.30 -3.25 -3.37
C VAL A 152 -11.27 -4.28 -2.88
N ASN A 153 -10.03 -4.10 -3.30
CA ASN A 153 -8.91 -4.96 -2.92
C ASN A 153 -7.70 -4.19 -2.39
N THR A 154 -7.79 -2.86 -2.31
CA THR A 154 -6.70 -2.00 -1.85
C THR A 154 -7.25 -0.90 -0.95
N LEU A 155 -6.65 -0.75 0.22
CA LEU A 155 -7.01 0.26 1.21
C LEU A 155 -5.81 1.19 1.45
N ILE A 156 -6.03 2.49 1.31
CA ILE A 156 -5.04 3.53 1.60
C ILE A 156 -5.47 4.27 2.86
N PHE A 157 -4.54 4.41 3.80
CA PHE A 157 -4.79 5.01 5.11
C PHE A 157 -4.35 6.48 5.16
N PRO A 158 -5.05 7.33 5.95
CA PRO A 158 -4.74 8.76 6.03
C PRO A 158 -3.42 9.09 6.75
N ASN A 159 -2.95 8.18 7.59
CA ASN A 159 -1.72 8.34 8.36
C ASN A 159 -1.18 6.98 8.85
N LEU A 160 0.07 6.99 9.33
CA LEU A 160 0.75 5.78 9.79
C LEU A 160 0.03 5.08 10.94
N SER A 161 -0.51 5.83 11.89
CA SER A 161 -1.15 5.24 13.06
C SER A 161 -2.36 4.39 12.67
N SER A 162 -3.23 4.92 11.81
CA SER A 162 -4.41 4.19 11.33
C SER A 162 -4.02 2.96 10.51
N GLY A 163 -3.06 3.10 9.59
CA GLY A 163 -2.59 1.99 8.76
C GLY A 163 -1.89 0.89 9.57
N ASN A 164 -1.03 1.27 10.52
CA ASN A 164 -0.29 0.33 11.35
C ASN A 164 -1.21 -0.45 12.30
N ILE A 165 -2.14 0.24 12.97
CA ILE A 165 -3.10 -0.42 13.87
C ILE A 165 -4.01 -1.36 13.07
N ALA A 166 -4.55 -0.89 11.94
CA ALA A 166 -5.47 -1.67 11.13
C ALA A 166 -4.82 -2.96 10.61
N TYR A 167 -3.61 -2.90 10.04
CA TYR A 167 -2.99 -4.11 9.52
C TYR A 167 -2.67 -5.13 10.61
N LYS A 168 -2.21 -4.67 11.80
CA LYS A 168 -1.91 -5.56 12.94
C LYS A 168 -3.18 -6.24 13.47
N LEU A 169 -4.27 -5.49 13.62
CA LEU A 169 -5.55 -6.06 14.03
C LEU A 169 -6.05 -7.10 13.01
N LEU A 170 -6.00 -6.76 11.72
CA LEU A 170 -6.40 -7.68 10.66
C LEU A 170 -5.50 -8.92 10.60
N GLN A 171 -4.19 -8.78 10.81
CA GLN A 171 -3.23 -9.89 10.85
C GLN A 171 -3.58 -10.87 11.97
N GLU A 172 -3.86 -10.39 13.17
CA GLU A 172 -4.24 -11.23 14.32
C GLU A 172 -5.64 -11.87 14.17
N MET A 173 -6.56 -11.17 13.52
CA MET A 173 -7.93 -11.65 13.33
C MET A 173 -8.10 -12.58 12.12
N THR A 174 -7.18 -12.54 11.18
CA THR A 174 -7.21 -13.41 10.01
C THR A 174 -6.26 -14.60 10.24
N GLU A 175 -6.74 -15.82 10.02
CA GLU A 175 -5.88 -17.01 9.99
C GLU A 175 -4.97 -17.04 8.74
N GLY A 176 -4.99 -15.95 7.96
CA GLY A 176 -4.25 -15.82 6.70
C GLY A 176 -2.85 -15.22 6.87
N ASP A 177 -1.99 -15.53 5.91
CA ASP A 177 -0.65 -14.96 5.87
C ASP A 177 -0.69 -13.46 5.56
N ALA A 178 0.07 -12.69 6.34
CA ALA A 178 0.43 -11.32 6.00
C ALA A 178 1.82 -11.32 5.34
N ILE A 179 1.94 -10.72 4.16
CA ILE A 179 3.21 -10.57 3.45
C ILE A 179 3.57 -9.10 3.45
N GLY A 180 4.71 -8.76 4.03
CA GLY A 180 5.13 -7.36 4.08
C GLY A 180 6.10 -7.07 5.24
N PRO A 181 6.47 -5.79 5.37
CA PRO A 181 6.11 -4.72 4.44
C PRO A 181 6.87 -4.82 3.11
N VAL A 182 6.13 -4.77 2.01
CA VAL A 182 6.69 -4.64 0.66
C VAL A 182 7.02 -3.17 0.44
N LEU A 183 8.28 -2.84 0.18
CA LEU A 183 8.69 -1.48 -0.12
C LEU A 183 8.28 -1.10 -1.55
N VAL A 184 7.53 -0.02 -1.67
CA VAL A 184 7.09 0.56 -2.94
C VAL A 184 7.77 1.90 -3.17
N GLY A 185 8.13 2.21 -4.42
CA GLY A 185 8.77 3.47 -4.79
C GLY A 185 10.29 3.43 -4.94
N LEU A 186 10.96 2.33 -4.59
CA LEU A 186 12.40 2.17 -4.83
C LEU A 186 12.71 1.79 -6.28
N ARG A 187 13.84 2.29 -6.80
CA ARG A 187 14.30 2.00 -8.16
C ARG A 187 14.70 0.54 -8.36
N LYS A 188 15.18 -0.11 -7.32
CA LYS A 188 15.59 -1.53 -7.32
C LYS A 188 14.74 -2.34 -6.34
N SER A 189 14.70 -3.65 -6.52
CA SER A 189 13.96 -4.56 -5.63
C SER A 189 14.70 -4.75 -4.31
N ILE A 190 14.25 -4.02 -3.29
CA ILE A 190 14.78 -4.13 -1.93
C ILE A 190 13.61 -4.23 -0.97
N HIS A 191 13.63 -5.27 -0.13
CA HIS A 191 12.59 -5.49 0.87
C HIS A 191 13.21 -5.75 2.24
N VAL A 192 12.49 -5.37 3.29
CA VAL A 192 12.99 -5.43 4.66
C VAL A 192 12.02 -6.24 5.51
N LEU A 193 12.52 -7.33 6.08
CA LEU A 193 11.79 -8.18 7.02
C LEU A 193 11.76 -7.55 8.42
N GLN A 194 10.68 -7.77 9.13
CA GLN A 194 10.57 -7.37 10.54
C GLN A 194 11.30 -8.34 11.47
N MET A 195 11.65 -7.88 12.67
CA MET A 195 12.15 -8.77 13.73
C MET A 195 11.07 -9.79 14.07
N GLY A 196 11.48 -11.04 14.17
CA GLY A 196 10.58 -12.16 14.47
C GLY A 196 9.84 -12.74 13.26
N SER A 197 10.18 -12.31 12.03
CA SER A 197 9.60 -12.90 10.81
C SER A 197 9.81 -14.41 10.78
N SER A 198 8.73 -15.13 10.55
CA SER A 198 8.71 -16.59 10.39
C SER A 198 9.38 -17.04 9.08
N VAL A 199 9.76 -18.29 8.99
CA VAL A 199 10.30 -18.90 7.75
C VAL A 199 9.31 -18.73 6.59
N ARG A 200 8.01 -18.84 6.84
CA ARG A 200 6.97 -18.67 5.83
C ARG A 200 6.93 -17.24 5.29
N GLU A 201 7.02 -16.23 6.18
CA GLU A 201 7.09 -14.82 5.77
C GLU A 201 8.35 -14.52 4.96
N ILE A 202 9.50 -15.11 5.34
CA ILE A 202 10.75 -15.00 4.57
C ILE A 202 10.57 -15.56 3.16
N ILE A 203 10.03 -16.79 3.03
CA ILE A 203 9.77 -17.43 1.73
C ILE A 203 8.82 -16.57 0.88
N ASN A 204 7.77 -16.04 1.47
CA ASN A 204 6.80 -15.20 0.76
C ASN A 204 7.45 -13.87 0.32
N MET A 205 8.30 -13.28 1.14
CA MET A 205 9.04 -12.07 0.76
C MET A 205 10.03 -12.34 -0.37
N VAL A 206 10.68 -13.51 -0.42
CA VAL A 206 11.53 -13.91 -1.55
C VAL A 206 10.73 -13.96 -2.85
N LYS A 207 9.52 -14.56 -2.83
CA LYS A 207 8.64 -14.57 -4.02
C LYS A 207 8.27 -13.16 -4.49
N VAL A 208 7.93 -12.27 -3.55
CA VAL A 208 7.64 -10.86 -3.84
C VAL A 208 8.86 -10.17 -4.45
N ALA A 209 10.04 -10.36 -3.88
CA ALA A 209 11.27 -9.75 -4.37
C ALA A 209 11.62 -10.19 -5.79
N VAL A 210 11.43 -11.48 -6.11
CA VAL A 210 11.62 -12.01 -7.46
C VAL A 210 10.66 -11.37 -8.46
N VAL A 211 9.36 -11.33 -8.13
CA VAL A 211 8.35 -10.70 -9.01
C VAL A 211 8.66 -9.22 -9.20
N ASP A 212 9.03 -8.50 -8.14
CA ASP A 212 9.38 -7.08 -8.24
C ASP A 212 10.62 -6.86 -9.11
N ALA A 213 11.67 -7.68 -8.95
CA ALA A 213 12.87 -7.59 -9.74
C ALA A 213 12.65 -7.87 -11.25
N GLN A 214 11.80 -8.84 -11.58
CA GLN A 214 11.47 -9.19 -12.97
C GLN A 214 10.66 -8.12 -13.70
N ASN A 215 10.10 -7.15 -12.99
CA ASN A 215 9.25 -6.08 -13.52
C ASN A 215 9.85 -4.66 -13.32
N LYS A 216 11.18 -4.58 -13.15
CA LYS A 216 11.93 -3.30 -13.00
C LYS A 216 12.85 -2.98 -14.16
#